data_469bf1be07e95c6f9454b942a4199de1
#
_entry.id   469bf1be07e95c6f9454b942a4199de1
#
_cell.length_a   1.000
_cell.length_b   1.000
_cell.length_c   1.000
_cell.angle_alpha   90.00
_cell.angle_beta   90.00
_cell.angle_gamma   90.00
#
_symmetry.space_group_name_H-M   'P 1'
#
loop_
_entity.id
_entity.type
_entity.pdbx_description
1 polymer ?
#
loop_
_entity_poly.entity_id
_entity_poly.type
_entity_poly.pdbx_seq_one_letter_code
_entity_poly.pdbx_strand_id
1 'polypeptide(L)'
;MRIMGIDYGDARTGLAVSDAMNILVGETWTVNQWDANALADEIIRQAVARGVERFVLGLPKNMDGTEGARAEKCREFAALLGSKTDIPIIMWDERRSSIEAHAILHANGKKEKKHRKTVDAVAASLILEGYLGTL
;
A
#
# COMPACT_ATOMS: atom_id res chain seq x y z
N MET A 1 1.72 2.18 -18.64
CA MET A 1 0.87 2.44 -17.45
C MET A 1 1.52 1.84 -16.22
N ARG A 2 1.53 2.55 -15.12
CA ARG A 2 2.03 2.02 -13.85
C ARG A 2 0.94 2.05 -12.79
N ILE A 3 1.04 1.12 -11.84
CA ILE A 3 0.08 0.97 -10.74
C ILE A 3 0.86 1.11 -9.44
N MET A 4 0.31 1.85 -8.48
CA MET A 4 0.93 2.04 -7.18
C MET A 4 0.13 1.32 -6.10
N GLY A 5 0.79 0.44 -5.35
CA GLY A 5 0.24 -0.21 -4.16
C GLY A 5 0.52 0.63 -2.94
N ILE A 6 -0.45 0.75 -2.05
CA ILE A 6 -0.35 1.57 -0.83
C ILE A 6 -0.74 0.74 0.38
N ASP A 7 0.15 0.67 1.36
CA ASP A 7 -0.15 0.13 2.69
C ASP A 7 -0.18 1.31 3.66
N TYR A 8 -1.37 1.84 3.91
CA TYR A 8 -1.57 3.04 4.72
C TYR A 8 -1.32 2.78 6.21
N GLY A 9 -0.48 3.63 6.81
CA GLY A 9 -0.21 3.61 8.24
C GLY A 9 -0.32 5.00 8.85
N ASP A 10 -0.49 5.07 10.17
CA ASP A 10 -0.64 6.36 10.87
C ASP A 10 0.64 7.19 10.81
N ALA A 11 1.80 6.56 10.96
CA ALA A 11 3.10 7.23 10.97
C ALA A 11 3.92 6.89 9.73
N ARG A 12 3.75 5.69 9.20
CA ARG A 12 4.52 5.18 8.08
C ARG A 12 3.59 4.51 7.09
N THR A 13 3.78 4.83 5.82
CA THR A 13 2.99 4.26 4.74
C THR A 13 3.93 3.63 3.74
N GLY A 14 3.70 2.36 3.44
CA GLY A 14 4.45 1.64 2.43
C GLY A 14 3.91 1.91 1.04
N LEU A 15 4.81 2.10 0.08
CA LEU A 15 4.45 2.33 -1.31
C LEU A 15 5.21 1.36 -2.21
N ALA A 16 4.55 0.89 -3.25
CA ALA A 16 5.15 0.04 -4.26
C ALA A 16 4.62 0.47 -5.64
N VAL A 17 5.49 0.45 -6.64
CA VAL A 17 5.10 0.81 -8.01
C VAL A 17 5.48 -0.31 -8.96
N SER A 18 4.56 -0.67 -9.85
CA SER A 18 4.82 -1.69 -10.87
C SER A 18 5.81 -1.19 -11.90
N ASP A 19 6.43 -2.13 -12.62
CA ASP A 19 7.20 -1.80 -13.82
C ASP A 19 6.25 -1.28 -14.92
N ALA A 20 6.81 -0.78 -16.01
CA ALA A 20 6.02 -0.19 -17.08
C ALA A 20 5.07 -1.20 -17.76
N MET A 21 5.35 -2.49 -17.63
CA MET A 21 4.55 -3.56 -18.24
C MET A 21 3.54 -4.17 -17.28
N ASN A 22 3.49 -3.71 -16.02
CA ASN A 22 2.60 -4.23 -14.98
C ASN A 22 2.75 -5.74 -14.72
N ILE A 23 3.96 -6.24 -14.83
CA ILE A 23 4.26 -7.65 -14.59
C ILE A 23 4.85 -7.85 -13.20
N LEU A 24 5.78 -6.98 -12.81
CA LEU A 24 6.53 -7.08 -11.57
C LEU A 24 6.46 -5.79 -10.78
N VAL A 25 6.69 -5.89 -9.47
CA VAL A 25 6.91 -4.71 -8.63
C VAL A 25 8.31 -4.18 -8.94
N GLY A 26 8.39 -2.93 -9.37
CA GLY A 26 9.64 -2.32 -9.77
C GLY A 26 10.36 -1.59 -8.65
N GLU A 27 9.61 -0.90 -7.79
CA GLU A 27 10.19 -0.05 -6.74
C GLU A 27 9.31 -0.09 -5.50
N THR A 28 9.93 -0.10 -4.30
CA THR A 28 9.22 -0.05 -3.02
C THR A 28 9.93 0.92 -2.08
N TRP A 29 9.16 1.65 -1.28
CA TRP A 29 9.73 2.53 -0.25
C TRP A 29 8.69 2.87 0.80
N THR A 30 9.09 3.57 1.84
CA THR A 30 8.23 3.99 2.94
C THR A 30 8.24 5.51 3.06
N VAL A 31 7.07 6.08 3.30
CA VAL A 31 6.93 7.51 3.58
C VAL A 31 6.58 7.67 5.05
N ASN A 32 7.35 8.50 5.76
CA ASN A 32 7.09 8.83 7.16
C ASN A 32 6.34 10.15 7.21
N GLN A 33 5.04 10.10 7.46
CA GLN A 33 4.19 11.28 7.54
C GLN A 33 2.97 11.00 8.40
N TRP A 34 2.75 11.82 9.43
CA TRP A 34 1.63 11.69 10.35
C TRP A 34 0.36 12.40 9.87
N ASP A 35 0.53 13.48 9.11
CA ASP A 35 -0.60 14.26 8.63
C ASP A 35 -1.18 13.65 7.35
N ALA A 36 -2.46 13.26 7.40
CA ALA A 36 -3.10 12.58 6.28
C ALA A 36 -3.15 13.43 5.01
N ASN A 37 -3.39 14.74 5.15
CA ASN A 37 -3.40 15.64 3.98
C ASN A 37 -2.03 15.73 3.33
N ALA A 38 -0.98 15.93 4.14
CA ALA A 38 0.38 15.99 3.63
C ALA A 38 0.80 14.66 3.00
N LEU A 39 0.38 13.54 3.60
CA LEU A 39 0.64 12.21 3.05
C LEU A 39 -0.03 12.03 1.69
N ALA A 40 -1.30 12.40 1.57
CA ALA A 40 -2.02 12.30 0.30
C ALA A 40 -1.36 13.13 -0.79
N ASP A 41 -0.94 14.37 -0.47
CA ASP A 41 -0.25 15.24 -1.41
C ASP A 41 1.09 14.62 -1.86
N GLU A 42 1.84 14.03 -0.92
CA GLU A 42 3.11 13.36 -1.21
C GLU A 42 2.91 12.16 -2.11
N ILE A 43 1.92 11.33 -1.81
CA ILE A 43 1.60 10.14 -2.62
C ILE A 43 1.26 10.55 -4.05
N ILE A 44 0.44 11.58 -4.21
CA ILE A 44 0.03 12.07 -5.54
C ILE A 44 1.25 12.59 -6.30
N ARG A 45 2.11 13.35 -5.63
CA ARG A 45 3.33 13.88 -6.25
C ARG A 45 4.23 12.75 -6.73
N GLN A 46 4.43 11.72 -5.89
CA GLN A 46 5.24 10.56 -6.26
C GLN A 46 4.62 9.78 -7.41
N ALA A 47 3.29 9.65 -7.40
CA ALA A 47 2.56 8.95 -8.45
C ALA A 47 2.68 9.66 -9.80
N VAL A 48 2.49 10.98 -9.80
CA VAL A 48 2.59 11.79 -11.04
C VAL A 48 4.00 11.70 -11.60
N ALA A 49 5.02 11.81 -10.74
CA ALA A 49 6.42 11.73 -11.16
C ALA A 49 6.76 10.39 -11.82
N ARG A 50 6.06 9.32 -11.47
CA ARG A 50 6.30 7.96 -11.99
C ARG A 50 5.31 7.51 -13.06
N GLY A 51 4.39 8.37 -13.46
CA GLY A 51 3.39 8.01 -14.46
C GLY A 51 2.38 7.00 -13.97
N VAL A 52 2.04 7.02 -12.69
CA VAL A 52 1.05 6.11 -12.11
C VAL A 52 -0.34 6.49 -12.59
N GLU A 53 -1.12 5.51 -13.02
CA GLU A 53 -2.48 5.71 -13.51
C GLU A 53 -3.55 5.04 -12.66
N ARG A 54 -3.15 4.33 -11.61
CA ARG A 54 -4.07 3.63 -10.71
C ARG A 54 -3.45 3.41 -9.35
N PHE A 55 -4.24 3.58 -8.29
CA PHE A 55 -3.83 3.23 -6.93
C PHE A 55 -4.54 1.96 -6.49
N VAL A 56 -3.81 1.10 -5.77
CA VAL A 56 -4.38 -0.08 -5.10
C VAL A 56 -4.07 0.09 -3.61
N LEU A 57 -5.10 0.35 -2.83
CA LEU A 57 -4.97 0.60 -1.39
C LEU A 57 -5.41 -0.63 -0.61
N GLY A 58 -4.52 -1.14 0.24
CA GLY A 58 -4.83 -2.29 1.08
C GLY A 58 -5.94 -1.96 2.06
N LEU A 59 -6.89 -2.89 2.20
CA LEU A 59 -7.99 -2.77 3.14
C LEU A 59 -7.88 -3.92 4.15
N PRO A 60 -7.50 -3.61 5.42
CA PRO A 60 -7.33 -4.64 6.44
C PRO A 60 -8.69 -5.09 6.97
N LYS A 61 -9.07 -6.31 6.66
CA LYS A 61 -10.30 -6.92 7.19
C LYS A 61 -9.96 -7.95 8.26
N ASN A 62 -10.90 -8.16 9.18
CA ASN A 62 -10.80 -9.26 10.13
C ASN A 62 -10.93 -10.59 9.38
N MET A 63 -10.47 -11.67 10.00
CA MET A 63 -10.48 -12.98 9.34
C MET A 63 -11.88 -13.44 8.93
N ASP A 64 -12.92 -12.98 9.61
CA ASP A 64 -14.31 -13.29 9.28
C ASP A 64 -14.91 -12.40 8.19
N GLY A 65 -14.11 -11.48 7.63
CA GLY A 65 -14.56 -10.57 6.59
C GLY A 65 -15.13 -9.25 7.08
N THR A 66 -15.27 -9.07 8.40
CA THR A 66 -15.75 -7.80 8.94
C THR A 66 -14.64 -6.75 8.90
N GLU A 67 -15.06 -5.48 8.93
CA GLU A 67 -14.14 -4.34 8.93
C GLU A 67 -14.16 -3.67 10.29
N GLY A 68 -12.96 -3.46 10.86
CA GLY A 68 -12.79 -2.77 12.12
C GLY A 68 -12.32 -1.33 11.93
N ALA A 69 -11.86 -0.74 13.03
CA ALA A 69 -11.41 0.66 13.04
C ALA A 69 -10.29 0.93 12.03
N ARG A 70 -9.39 -0.03 11.83
CA ARG A 70 -8.27 0.13 10.89
C ARG A 70 -8.76 0.21 9.45
N ALA A 71 -9.72 -0.64 9.08
CA ALA A 71 -10.33 -0.61 7.74
C ALA A 71 -11.05 0.72 7.51
N GLU A 72 -11.74 1.23 8.52
CA GLU A 72 -12.42 2.52 8.44
C GLU A 72 -11.44 3.65 8.15
N LYS A 73 -10.29 3.68 8.84
CA LYS A 73 -9.23 4.68 8.58
C LYS A 73 -8.71 4.58 7.15
N CYS A 74 -8.54 3.38 6.63
CA CYS A 74 -8.11 3.19 5.25
C CYS A 74 -9.14 3.71 4.25
N ARG A 75 -10.42 3.49 4.51
CA ARG A 75 -11.49 4.02 3.66
C ARG A 75 -11.56 5.54 3.72
N GLU A 76 -11.38 6.13 4.89
CA GLU A 76 -11.31 7.58 5.05
C GLU A 76 -10.13 8.16 4.27
N PHE A 77 -8.97 7.52 4.35
CA PHE A 77 -7.79 7.95 3.60
C PHE A 77 -8.02 7.82 2.10
N ALA A 78 -8.66 6.75 1.64
CA ALA A 78 -9.01 6.58 0.23
C ALA A 78 -9.92 7.71 -0.26
N ALA A 79 -10.90 8.11 0.56
CA ALA A 79 -11.79 9.23 0.22
C ALA A 79 -11.02 10.54 0.14
N LEU A 80 -10.11 10.78 1.07
CA LEU A 80 -9.27 11.98 1.07
C LEU A 80 -8.37 12.01 -0.18
N LEU A 81 -7.71 10.91 -0.47
CA LEU A 81 -6.85 10.80 -1.65
C LEU A 81 -7.66 11.03 -2.92
N GLY A 82 -8.83 10.40 -3.02
CA GLY A 82 -9.73 10.55 -4.17
C GLY A 82 -10.28 11.96 -4.36
N SER A 83 -10.35 12.74 -3.28
CA SER A 83 -10.78 14.14 -3.36
C SER A 83 -9.70 15.05 -3.96
N LYS A 84 -8.46 14.58 -4.03
CA LYS A 84 -7.30 15.37 -4.49
C LYS A 84 -6.78 14.94 -5.85
N THR A 85 -7.28 13.86 -6.42
CA THR A 85 -6.79 13.34 -7.70
C THR A 85 -7.90 12.59 -8.43
N ASP A 86 -7.80 12.54 -9.76
CA ASP A 86 -8.71 11.75 -10.60
C ASP A 86 -8.20 10.33 -10.83
N ILE A 87 -7.01 10.00 -10.33
CA ILE A 87 -6.47 8.64 -10.46
C ILE A 87 -7.38 7.66 -9.72
N PRO A 88 -7.87 6.60 -10.38
CA PRO A 88 -8.74 5.62 -9.73
C PRO A 88 -8.07 4.94 -8.55
N ILE A 89 -8.84 4.66 -7.51
CA ILE A 89 -8.37 3.97 -6.31
C ILE A 89 -9.16 2.66 -6.16
N ILE A 90 -8.44 1.55 -6.09
CA ILE A 90 -9.01 0.22 -5.91
C ILE A 90 -8.68 -0.24 -4.49
N MET A 91 -9.69 -0.70 -3.75
CA MET A 91 -9.49 -1.27 -2.42
C MET A 91 -9.15 -2.75 -2.57
N TRP A 92 -8.09 -3.19 -1.88
CA TRP A 92 -7.61 -4.57 -1.94
C TRP A 92 -7.67 -5.22 -0.56
N ASP A 93 -8.27 -6.40 -0.47
CA ASP A 93 -8.36 -7.15 0.77
C ASP A 93 -6.99 -7.66 1.21
N GLU A 94 -6.42 -7.07 2.27
CA GLU A 94 -5.10 -7.40 2.77
C GLU A 94 -4.97 -8.81 3.35
N ARG A 95 -6.10 -9.48 3.67
CA ARG A 95 -6.05 -10.87 4.14
C ARG A 95 -5.33 -11.78 3.14
N ARG A 96 -5.28 -11.36 1.87
CA ARG A 96 -4.65 -12.12 0.80
C ARG A 96 -3.13 -11.99 0.76
N SER A 97 -2.54 -11.05 1.51
CA SER A 97 -1.11 -10.75 1.39
C SER A 97 -0.36 -10.54 2.71
N SER A 98 -0.98 -10.01 3.75
CA SER A 98 -0.27 -9.65 4.98
C SER A 98 0.34 -10.85 5.74
N ILE A 99 -0.29 -12.01 5.67
CA ILE A 99 0.22 -13.22 6.30
C ILE A 99 1.56 -13.62 5.67
N GLU A 100 1.65 -13.53 4.35
CA GLU A 100 2.89 -13.84 3.61
C GLU A 100 4.01 -12.88 3.97
N ALA A 101 3.71 -11.58 4.11
CA ALA A 101 4.69 -10.59 4.50
C ALA A 101 5.30 -10.92 5.86
N HIS A 102 4.47 -11.24 6.85
CA HIS A 102 4.94 -11.61 8.18
C HIS A 102 5.76 -12.89 8.17
N ALA A 103 5.34 -13.88 7.42
CA ALA A 103 6.07 -15.16 7.31
C ALA A 103 7.46 -14.94 6.71
N ILE A 104 7.57 -14.13 5.66
CA ILE A 104 8.85 -13.82 5.00
C ILE A 104 9.79 -13.14 5.99
N LEU A 105 9.32 -12.13 6.70
CA LEU A 105 10.14 -11.37 7.62
C LEU A 105 10.57 -12.19 8.83
N HIS A 106 9.69 -13.02 9.34
CA HIS A 106 9.98 -13.91 10.46
C HIS A 106 11.05 -14.93 10.10
N ALA A 107 10.96 -15.51 8.91
CA ALA A 107 11.95 -16.46 8.40
C ALA A 107 13.33 -15.81 8.23
N ASN A 108 13.39 -14.52 7.93
CA ASN A 108 14.65 -13.79 7.75
C ASN A 108 15.27 -13.29 9.06
N GLY A 109 14.60 -13.42 10.20
CA GLY A 109 15.13 -13.03 11.50
C GLY A 109 15.48 -11.58 11.64
N LYS A 110 14.72 -10.68 11.06
CA LYS A 110 14.99 -9.24 11.11
C LYS A 110 14.82 -8.66 12.51
N LYS A 111 15.64 -7.66 12.85
CA LYS A 111 15.49 -6.91 14.08
C LYS A 111 14.21 -6.08 14.04
N GLU A 112 13.57 -5.92 15.18
CA GLU A 112 12.26 -5.29 15.28
C GLU A 112 12.15 -3.94 14.57
N LYS A 113 13.13 -3.05 14.77
CA LYS A 113 13.09 -1.70 14.18
C LYS A 113 13.21 -1.71 12.66
N LYS A 114 14.09 -2.54 12.12
CA LYS A 114 14.20 -2.76 10.67
C LYS A 114 13.01 -3.54 10.16
N HIS A 115 12.49 -4.42 11.01
CA HIS A 115 11.33 -5.23 10.72
C HIS A 115 10.11 -4.37 10.34
N ARG A 116 9.80 -3.32 11.11
CA ARG A 116 8.65 -2.45 10.84
C ARG A 116 8.71 -1.78 9.48
N LYS A 117 9.86 -1.17 9.15
CA LYS A 117 10.05 -0.52 7.85
C LYS A 117 9.94 -1.52 6.70
N THR A 118 10.52 -2.70 6.90
CA THR A 118 10.48 -3.76 5.88
C THR A 118 9.07 -4.31 5.73
N VAL A 119 8.32 -4.45 6.84
CA VAL A 119 6.93 -4.92 6.79
C VAL A 119 6.07 -3.98 5.95
N ASP A 120 6.18 -2.66 6.16
CA ASP A 120 5.38 -1.69 5.40
C ASP A 120 5.67 -1.78 3.90
N ALA A 121 6.94 -1.81 3.52
CA ALA A 121 7.34 -1.91 2.12
C ALA A 121 6.98 -3.26 1.51
N VAL A 122 7.17 -4.36 2.25
CA VAL A 122 6.81 -5.70 1.79
C VAL A 122 5.30 -5.84 1.67
N ALA A 123 4.54 -5.31 2.64
CA ALA A 123 3.09 -5.34 2.59
C ALA A 123 2.56 -4.60 1.36
N ALA A 124 3.08 -3.41 1.06
CA ALA A 124 2.70 -2.66 -0.14
C ALA A 124 3.04 -3.44 -1.42
N SER A 125 4.20 -4.08 -1.45
CA SER A 125 4.62 -4.92 -2.57
C SER A 125 3.67 -6.09 -2.79
N LEU A 126 3.27 -6.78 -1.71
CA LEU A 126 2.35 -7.92 -1.81
C LEU A 126 0.93 -7.51 -2.19
N ILE A 127 0.47 -6.35 -1.72
CA ILE A 127 -0.79 -5.77 -2.16
C ILE A 127 -0.76 -5.59 -3.68
N LEU A 128 0.29 -4.98 -4.18
CA LEU A 128 0.44 -4.71 -5.60
C LEU A 128 0.56 -6.00 -6.40
N GLU A 129 1.40 -6.94 -5.97
CA GLU A 129 1.55 -8.24 -6.64
C GLU A 129 0.23 -8.99 -6.72
N GLY A 130 -0.54 -8.99 -5.63
CA GLY A 130 -1.85 -9.63 -5.62
C GLY A 130 -2.78 -9.04 -6.67
N TYR A 131 -2.81 -7.73 -6.76
CA TYR A 131 -3.63 -7.04 -7.75
C TYR A 131 -3.15 -7.31 -9.18
N LEU A 132 -1.84 -7.23 -9.42
CA LEU A 132 -1.27 -7.49 -10.75
C LEU A 132 -1.63 -8.90 -11.24
N GLY A 133 -1.69 -9.87 -10.34
CA GLY A 133 -2.08 -11.24 -10.66
C GLY A 133 -3.52 -11.38 -11.13
N THR A 134 -4.37 -10.37 -10.93
CA THR A 134 -5.77 -10.38 -11.39
C THR A 134 -5.96 -9.80 -12.78
N LEU A 135 -4.92 -9.19 -13.32
CA LEU A 135 -5.00 -8.52 -14.64
C LEU A 135 -4.86 -9.47 -15.80
#